data_4538e7f9ade8324678912cb601f3770f
#
_entry.id   4538e7f9ade8324678912cb601f3770f
#
_cell.length_a   1.000
_cell.length_b   1.000
_cell.length_c   1.000
_cell.angle_alpha   90.00
_cell.angle_beta   90.00
_cell.angle_gamma   90.00
#
_symmetry.space_group_name_H-M   'P 1'
#
loop_
_entity.id
_entity.type
_entity.pdbx_description
1 polymer ?
#
loop_
_entity_poly.entity_id
_entity_poly.type
_entity_poly.pdbx_seq_one_letter_code
_entity_poly.pdbx_strand_id
1 'polypeptide(L)'
;YTGQFKGPGKGTELDNLLSQANASAASFFANAIDTRSKGIDLVITHKADIGSSSRLTTDLAATLSKTEQLGAINSSEVLRNAGLESTYFSEDSRIFLEEAVPRTKINLTNNFTTGKFNVFLRNVYFGVVSEATNSVANQQDFASKIVTDLSFGYKASESLTMTIGANNLLDVYPDRAIEANRSEGRFDWSRRSQQFGIGGRFLFARLSLNLK
;
A
#
# COMPACT_ATOMS: atom_id res chain seq x y z
N TYR A 1 12.16 -14.96 5.17
CA TYR A 1 12.12 -14.91 3.70
C TYR A 1 12.09 -16.32 3.14
N THR A 2 11.31 -16.57 2.09
CA THR A 2 11.24 -17.84 1.38
C THR A 2 11.99 -17.69 0.07
N GLY A 3 13.12 -18.39 -0.08
CA GLY A 3 13.88 -18.43 -1.31
C GLY A 3 13.56 -19.68 -2.12
N GLN A 4 13.67 -19.58 -3.42
CA GLN A 4 13.60 -20.70 -4.33
C GLN A 4 14.72 -20.59 -5.36
N PHE A 5 15.61 -21.57 -5.37
CA PHE A 5 16.57 -21.76 -6.45
C PHE A 5 15.94 -22.58 -7.56
N LYS A 6 15.97 -22.05 -8.77
CA LYS A 6 15.72 -22.81 -9.99
C LYS A 6 17.00 -22.76 -10.80
N GLY A 7 17.44 -23.87 -11.31
CA GLY A 7 18.59 -23.89 -12.20
C GLY A 7 18.34 -23.00 -13.43
N PRO A 8 19.17 -21.99 -13.68
CA PRO A 8 18.96 -21.05 -14.81
C PRO A 8 19.36 -21.64 -16.15
N GLY A 9 19.74 -22.90 -16.20
CA GLY A 9 20.18 -23.61 -17.40
C GLY A 9 21.43 -24.46 -17.16
N LYS A 10 21.64 -25.46 -18.01
CA LYS A 10 22.77 -26.39 -17.90
C LYS A 10 24.12 -25.67 -17.92
N GLY A 11 24.97 -26.00 -16.94
CA GLY A 11 26.37 -25.54 -16.87
C GLY A 11 26.62 -24.29 -16.05
N THR A 12 25.60 -23.74 -15.40
CA THR A 12 25.81 -22.67 -14.42
C THR A 12 26.29 -23.22 -13.07
N GLU A 13 26.94 -22.39 -12.27
CA GLU A 13 27.43 -22.80 -10.96
C GLU A 13 26.29 -23.24 -10.03
N LEU A 14 25.13 -22.58 -10.12
CA LEU A 14 23.93 -22.97 -9.39
C LEU A 14 23.42 -24.35 -9.82
N ASP A 15 23.44 -24.64 -11.12
CA ASP A 15 23.03 -25.94 -11.68
C ASP A 15 23.97 -27.05 -11.17
N ASN A 16 25.28 -26.78 -11.11
CA ASN A 16 26.28 -27.70 -10.58
C ASN A 16 26.05 -27.98 -9.08
N LEU A 17 25.75 -26.95 -8.29
CA LEU A 17 25.44 -27.10 -6.86
C LEU A 17 24.15 -27.90 -6.63
N LEU A 18 23.10 -27.66 -7.40
CA LEU A 18 21.86 -28.42 -7.33
C LEU A 18 22.06 -29.87 -7.77
N SER A 19 22.86 -30.10 -8.81
CA SER A 19 23.17 -31.43 -9.34
C SER A 19 23.93 -32.28 -8.35
N GLN A 20 24.84 -31.72 -7.54
CA GLN A 20 25.53 -32.41 -6.45
C GLN A 20 24.56 -32.96 -5.40
N ALA A 21 23.42 -32.28 -5.23
CA ALA A 21 22.31 -32.69 -4.36
C ALA A 21 21.23 -33.55 -5.06
N ASN A 22 21.47 -33.97 -6.33
CA ASN A 22 20.47 -34.62 -7.17
C ASN A 22 19.15 -33.83 -7.26
N ALA A 23 19.23 -32.52 -7.28
CA ALA A 23 18.09 -31.61 -7.33
C ALA A 23 18.14 -30.70 -8.57
N SER A 24 17.00 -30.33 -9.10
CA SER A 24 16.85 -29.29 -10.14
C SER A 24 16.38 -27.95 -9.59
N ALA A 25 15.87 -27.94 -8.36
CA ALA A 25 15.45 -26.76 -7.64
C ALA A 25 15.54 -27.01 -6.13
N ALA A 26 15.70 -25.97 -5.35
CA ALA A 26 15.60 -26.03 -3.88
C ALA A 26 14.75 -24.87 -3.37
N SER A 27 13.89 -25.15 -2.40
CA SER A 27 13.15 -24.13 -1.64
C SER A 27 13.61 -24.12 -0.21
N PHE A 28 13.75 -22.96 0.39
CA PHE A 28 14.25 -22.84 1.75
C PHE A 28 13.68 -21.61 2.44
N PHE A 29 13.75 -21.63 3.77
CA PHE A 29 13.48 -20.47 4.62
C PHE A 29 14.83 -19.97 5.17
N ALA A 30 15.05 -18.67 5.10
CA ALA A 30 16.26 -18.06 5.62
C ALA A 30 15.98 -16.69 6.25
N ASN A 31 16.75 -16.35 7.28
CA ASN A 31 16.88 -14.98 7.76
C ASN A 31 17.87 -14.24 6.85
N ALA A 32 17.43 -13.91 5.65
CA ALA A 32 18.29 -13.41 4.58
C ALA A 32 18.78 -11.98 4.83
N ILE A 33 18.03 -11.18 5.58
CA ILE A 33 18.30 -9.76 5.80
C ILE A 33 17.89 -9.34 7.21
N ASP A 34 18.56 -8.34 7.74
CA ASP A 34 18.08 -7.53 8.85
C ASP A 34 17.36 -6.29 8.32
N THR A 35 16.32 -5.87 9.01
CA THR A 35 15.52 -4.70 8.62
C THR A 35 15.33 -3.75 9.79
N ARG A 36 15.18 -2.48 9.48
CA ARG A 36 14.82 -1.46 10.45
C ARG A 36 13.64 -0.63 9.94
N SER A 37 12.59 -0.56 10.74
CA SER A 37 11.47 0.35 10.50
C SER A 37 11.47 1.46 11.54
N LYS A 38 11.29 2.70 11.08
CA LYS A 38 11.13 3.90 11.91
C LYS A 38 9.91 4.65 11.41
N GLY A 39 9.22 5.34 12.32
CA GLY A 39 8.08 6.16 11.92
C GLY A 39 7.64 7.12 13.00
N ILE A 40 6.78 8.03 12.58
CA ILE A 40 6.07 8.97 13.45
C ILE A 40 4.61 8.90 13.04
N ASP A 41 3.75 8.68 14.02
CA ASP A 41 2.31 8.80 13.89
C ASP A 41 1.83 10.03 14.65
N LEU A 42 1.03 10.87 13.98
CA LEU A 42 0.41 12.06 14.55
C LEU A 42 -1.10 11.94 14.43
N VAL A 43 -1.81 12.12 15.52
CA VAL A 43 -3.28 12.20 15.54
C VAL A 43 -3.70 13.46 16.29
N ILE A 44 -4.49 14.30 15.62
CA ILE A 44 -5.05 15.54 16.20
C ILE A 44 -6.54 15.53 15.92
N THR A 45 -7.34 15.71 16.99
CA THR A 45 -8.77 15.94 16.87
C THR A 45 -9.09 17.36 17.39
N HIS A 46 -9.73 18.15 16.54
CA HIS A 46 -10.24 19.46 16.91
C HIS A 46 -11.76 19.48 16.80
N LYS A 47 -12.42 20.00 17.83
CA LYS A 47 -13.88 20.15 17.87
C LYS A 47 -14.21 21.63 18.09
N ALA A 48 -15.02 22.18 17.21
CA ALA A 48 -15.49 23.56 17.29
C ALA A 48 -17.03 23.59 17.26
N ASP A 49 -17.62 24.22 18.24
CA ASP A 49 -19.05 24.55 18.23
C ASP A 49 -19.22 25.87 17.49
N ILE A 50 -20.09 25.87 16.49
CA ILE A 50 -20.36 27.01 15.60
C ILE A 50 -21.80 27.48 15.87
N GLY A 51 -21.91 28.50 16.66
CA GLY A 51 -23.22 28.93 17.20
C GLY A 51 -23.82 27.88 18.15
N SER A 52 -25.16 27.87 18.24
CA SER A 52 -25.88 27.03 19.23
C SER A 52 -26.26 25.63 18.71
N SER A 53 -26.16 25.37 17.41
CA SER A 53 -26.73 24.14 16.80
C SER A 53 -25.80 23.44 15.81
N SER A 54 -24.60 23.95 15.62
CA SER A 54 -23.66 23.39 14.66
C SER A 54 -22.35 23.02 15.32
N ARG A 55 -21.75 21.92 14.88
CA ARG A 55 -20.44 21.43 15.33
C ARG A 55 -19.60 20.98 14.16
N LEU A 56 -18.35 21.40 14.15
CA LEU A 56 -17.32 20.88 13.24
C LEU A 56 -16.34 20.04 14.05
N THR A 57 -16.14 18.79 13.66
CA THR A 57 -15.06 17.96 14.12
C THR A 57 -14.07 17.76 12.98
N THR A 58 -12.81 18.11 13.21
CA THR A 58 -11.71 17.90 12.27
C THR A 58 -10.72 16.92 12.88
N ASP A 59 -10.48 15.82 12.20
CA ASP A 59 -9.50 14.81 12.57
C ASP A 59 -8.37 14.78 11.53
N LEU A 60 -7.15 14.97 11.99
CA LEU A 60 -5.93 14.80 11.21
C LEU A 60 -5.17 13.60 11.75
N ALA A 61 -4.95 12.60 10.90
CA ALA A 61 -4.06 11.48 11.18
C ALA A 61 -2.98 11.41 10.13
N ALA A 62 -1.71 11.42 10.53
CA ALA A 62 -0.57 11.38 9.63
C ALA A 62 0.42 10.31 10.09
N THR A 63 0.86 9.48 9.16
CA THR A 63 1.93 8.49 9.33
C THR A 63 3.08 8.84 8.41
N LEU A 64 4.28 8.93 8.97
CA LEU A 64 5.55 9.06 8.27
C LEU A 64 6.40 7.85 8.67
N SER A 65 6.74 6.99 7.74
CA SER A 65 7.49 5.77 8.04
C SER A 65 8.59 5.52 7.02
N LYS A 66 9.63 4.81 7.45
CA LYS A 66 10.71 4.34 6.60
C LYS A 66 11.11 2.95 7.05
N THR A 67 11.08 2.00 6.13
CA THR A 67 11.70 0.67 6.29
C THR A 67 12.92 0.60 5.41
N GLU A 68 14.00 0.03 5.91
CA GLU A 68 15.26 -0.12 5.20
C GLU A 68 15.93 -1.45 5.54
N GLN A 69 16.61 -2.04 4.58
CA GLN A 69 17.51 -3.15 4.81
C GLN A 69 18.73 -2.65 5.58
N LEU A 70 19.23 -3.46 6.52
CA LEU A 70 20.46 -3.20 7.26
C LEU A 70 21.52 -4.23 6.89
N GLY A 71 22.75 -3.74 6.68
CA GLY A 71 23.90 -4.61 6.43
C GLY A 71 23.85 -5.39 5.12
N ALA A 72 24.71 -6.38 5.03
CA ALA A 72 24.81 -7.29 3.90
C ALA A 72 23.73 -8.39 3.97
N ILE A 73 23.50 -9.07 2.84
CA ILE A 73 22.62 -10.24 2.79
C ILE A 73 23.27 -11.39 3.56
N ASN A 74 22.53 -12.00 4.47
CA ASN A 74 22.97 -13.17 5.24
C ASN A 74 22.86 -14.42 4.36
N SER A 75 23.89 -14.68 3.57
CA SER A 75 23.98 -15.84 2.68
C SER A 75 25.02 -16.85 3.20
N SER A 76 24.94 -18.10 2.72
CA SER A 76 26.00 -19.07 2.98
C SER A 76 27.30 -18.65 2.28
N GLU A 77 28.47 -19.06 2.84
CA GLU A 77 29.77 -18.78 2.21
C GLU A 77 29.86 -19.33 0.79
N VAL A 78 29.27 -20.49 0.53
CA VAL A 78 29.27 -21.12 -0.79
C VAL A 78 28.57 -20.22 -1.79
N LEU A 79 27.39 -19.68 -1.48
CA LEU A 79 26.65 -18.80 -2.37
C LEU A 79 27.28 -17.42 -2.51
N ARG A 80 27.91 -16.93 -1.43
CA ARG A 80 28.67 -15.67 -1.45
C ARG A 80 29.87 -15.77 -2.40
N ASN A 81 30.65 -16.83 -2.27
CA ASN A 81 31.82 -17.07 -3.10
C ASN A 81 31.45 -17.31 -4.57
N ALA A 82 30.25 -17.82 -4.83
CA ALA A 82 29.69 -18.00 -6.15
C ALA A 82 29.01 -16.74 -6.74
N GLY A 83 28.93 -15.63 -5.98
CA GLY A 83 28.24 -14.41 -6.42
C GLY A 83 26.72 -14.56 -6.53
N LEU A 84 26.12 -15.51 -5.83
CA LEU A 84 24.69 -15.86 -5.91
C LEU A 84 23.86 -15.31 -4.74
N GLU A 85 24.33 -14.28 -4.05
CA GLU A 85 23.64 -13.68 -2.90
C GLU A 85 22.28 -13.10 -3.26
N SER A 86 22.11 -12.56 -4.47
CA SER A 86 20.84 -12.07 -4.99
C SER A 86 19.73 -13.13 -5.05
N THR A 87 20.09 -14.43 -4.97
CA THR A 87 19.12 -15.54 -4.89
C THR A 87 18.44 -15.58 -3.53
N TYR A 88 19.10 -15.09 -2.47
CA TYR A 88 18.47 -14.94 -1.15
C TYR A 88 17.57 -13.73 -1.08
N PHE A 89 18.04 -12.60 -1.57
CA PHE A 89 17.30 -11.34 -1.54
C PHE A 89 17.77 -10.45 -2.69
N SER A 90 16.94 -10.35 -3.71
CA SER A 90 17.24 -9.58 -4.91
C SER A 90 16.99 -8.07 -4.70
N GLU A 91 17.55 -7.26 -5.59
CA GLU A 91 17.36 -5.81 -5.55
C GLU A 91 15.88 -5.39 -5.78
N ASP A 92 15.13 -6.11 -6.62
CA ASP A 92 13.68 -5.88 -6.76
C ASP A 92 12.92 -6.25 -5.48
N SER A 93 13.39 -7.24 -4.71
CA SER A 93 12.85 -7.56 -3.39
C SER A 93 13.15 -6.45 -2.36
N ARG A 94 14.31 -5.80 -2.46
CA ARG A 94 14.65 -4.64 -1.64
C ARG A 94 13.73 -3.46 -1.93
N ILE A 95 13.53 -3.13 -3.20
CA ILE A 95 12.60 -2.07 -3.62
C ILE A 95 11.18 -2.38 -3.10
N PHE A 96 10.74 -3.63 -3.21
CA PHE A 96 9.44 -4.03 -2.68
C PHE A 96 9.34 -3.87 -1.15
N LEU A 97 10.38 -4.25 -0.42
CA LEU A 97 10.44 -4.08 1.04
C LEU A 97 10.41 -2.61 1.47
N GLU A 98 11.18 -1.77 0.78
CA GLU A 98 11.44 -0.40 1.22
C GLU A 98 10.43 0.60 0.64
N GLU A 99 9.88 0.37 -0.55
CA GLU A 99 9.20 1.39 -1.35
C GLU A 99 7.78 1.01 -1.82
N ALA A 100 7.34 -0.25 -1.61
CA ALA A 100 6.03 -0.70 -2.07
C ALA A 100 4.84 -0.16 -1.27
N VAL A 101 5.09 0.41 -0.09
CA VAL A 101 4.08 1.00 0.78
C VAL A 101 4.33 2.50 0.92
N PRO A 102 3.29 3.35 0.83
CA PRO A 102 3.48 4.79 1.00
C PRO A 102 4.18 5.12 2.32
N ARG A 103 5.34 5.77 2.23
CA ARG A 103 6.10 6.24 3.40
C ARG A 103 5.39 7.38 4.13
N THR A 104 4.49 8.05 3.42
CA THR A 104 3.67 9.14 3.95
C THR A 104 2.22 8.87 3.62
N LYS A 105 1.36 8.84 4.65
CA LYS A 105 -0.08 8.78 4.52
C LYS A 105 -0.71 9.81 5.44
N ILE A 106 -1.55 10.69 4.89
CA ILE A 106 -2.24 11.72 5.66
C ILE A 106 -3.73 11.59 5.43
N ASN A 107 -4.49 11.55 6.50
CA ASN A 107 -5.95 11.50 6.48
C ASN A 107 -6.48 12.75 7.19
N LEU A 108 -7.18 13.61 6.45
CA LEU A 108 -7.89 14.78 6.98
C LEU A 108 -9.39 14.55 6.82
N THR A 109 -10.07 14.42 7.94
CA THR A 109 -11.52 14.22 8.00
C THR A 109 -12.18 15.44 8.63
N ASN A 110 -13.22 15.94 7.99
CA ASN A 110 -14.10 16.98 8.53
C ASN A 110 -15.53 16.44 8.63
N ASN A 111 -16.09 16.51 9.79
CA ASN A 111 -17.47 16.12 10.05
C ASN A 111 -18.24 17.33 10.61
N PHE A 112 -19.09 17.91 9.77
CA PHE A 112 -19.91 19.05 10.11
C PHE A 112 -21.36 18.62 10.35
N THR A 113 -21.87 18.91 11.54
CA THR A 113 -23.26 18.62 11.91
C THR A 113 -23.98 19.91 12.22
N THR A 114 -25.15 20.11 11.66
CA THR A 114 -26.03 21.25 11.94
C THR A 114 -27.50 20.82 11.95
N GLY A 115 -28.19 20.97 13.08
CA GLY A 115 -29.56 20.51 13.24
C GLY A 115 -29.72 19.03 12.86
N LYS A 116 -30.48 18.76 11.80
CA LYS A 116 -30.71 17.40 11.26
C LYS A 116 -29.73 16.97 10.17
N PHE A 117 -28.81 17.84 9.76
CA PHE A 117 -27.89 17.59 8.65
C PHE A 117 -26.50 17.24 9.15
N ASN A 118 -25.82 16.36 8.42
CA ASN A 118 -24.44 16.01 8.58
C ASN A 118 -23.71 16.04 7.25
N VAL A 119 -22.54 16.64 7.20
CA VAL A 119 -21.65 16.62 6.04
C VAL A 119 -20.33 16.01 6.47
N PHE A 120 -19.94 14.93 5.80
CA PHE A 120 -18.68 14.27 6.00
C PHE A 120 -17.80 14.48 4.77
N LEU A 121 -16.58 15.00 4.98
CA LEU A 121 -15.56 15.16 3.94
C LEU A 121 -14.26 14.54 4.45
N ARG A 122 -13.71 13.62 3.67
CA ARG A 122 -12.40 13.02 3.97
C ARG A 122 -11.48 13.15 2.77
N ASN A 123 -10.27 13.62 3.01
CA ASN A 123 -9.18 13.65 2.04
C ASN A 123 -8.07 12.75 2.54
N VAL A 124 -7.64 11.78 1.74
CA VAL A 124 -6.54 10.89 2.06
C VAL A 124 -5.43 11.11 1.04
N TYR A 125 -4.29 11.61 1.51
CA TYR A 125 -3.06 11.68 0.74
C TYR A 125 -2.29 10.38 0.89
N PHE A 126 -1.90 9.81 -0.24
CA PHE A 126 -1.00 8.66 -0.34
C PHE A 126 0.29 9.13 -0.99
N GLY A 127 1.42 8.92 -0.32
CA GLY A 127 2.75 9.20 -0.85
C GLY A 127 3.12 8.32 -2.03
N VAL A 128 4.24 8.62 -2.66
CA VAL A 128 4.83 7.83 -3.74
C VAL A 128 5.12 6.42 -3.27
N VAL A 129 4.93 5.45 -4.16
CA VAL A 129 5.41 4.07 -4.01
C VAL A 129 6.16 3.66 -5.25
N SER A 130 7.06 2.68 -5.12
CA SER A 130 7.86 2.18 -6.24
C SER A 130 7.71 0.66 -6.38
N GLU A 131 7.87 0.18 -7.59
CA GLU A 131 7.89 -1.24 -7.93
C GLU A 131 9.00 -1.52 -8.93
N ALA A 132 9.63 -2.67 -8.79
CA ALA A 132 10.43 -3.29 -9.83
C ALA A 132 9.99 -4.75 -9.94
N THR A 133 9.64 -5.20 -11.15
CA THR A 133 9.23 -6.59 -11.37
C THR A 133 10.29 -7.30 -12.19
N ASN A 134 10.84 -8.37 -11.61
CA ASN A 134 11.86 -9.25 -12.22
C ASN A 134 13.17 -8.58 -12.63
N SER A 135 13.29 -7.26 -12.59
CA SER A 135 14.51 -6.53 -12.92
C SER A 135 14.46 -5.10 -12.39
N VAL A 136 15.56 -4.61 -11.88
CA VAL A 136 15.72 -3.20 -11.44
C VAL A 136 15.52 -2.22 -12.61
N ALA A 137 15.85 -2.66 -13.84
CA ALA A 137 15.63 -1.85 -15.04
C ALA A 137 14.15 -1.53 -15.30
N ASN A 138 13.23 -2.29 -14.69
CA ASN A 138 11.79 -2.08 -14.75
C ASN A 138 11.27 -1.26 -13.56
N GLN A 139 12.14 -0.62 -12.77
CA GLN A 139 11.69 0.20 -11.66
C GLN A 139 10.80 1.34 -12.16
N GLN A 140 9.66 1.51 -11.49
CA GLN A 140 8.68 2.54 -11.77
C GLN A 140 8.18 3.15 -10.46
N ASP A 141 8.10 4.48 -10.45
CA ASP A 141 7.49 5.24 -9.38
C ASP A 141 6.03 5.54 -9.73
N PHE A 142 5.15 5.33 -8.77
CA PHE A 142 3.74 5.70 -8.85
C PHE A 142 3.53 6.97 -8.04
N ALA A 143 3.09 8.03 -8.72
CA ALA A 143 2.97 9.36 -8.15
C ALA A 143 2.01 9.40 -6.94
N SER A 144 2.27 10.33 -6.03
CA SER A 144 1.34 10.57 -4.91
C SER A 144 -0.04 10.97 -5.40
N LYS A 145 -1.08 10.57 -4.65
CA LYS A 145 -2.48 10.84 -4.97
C LYS A 145 -3.24 11.34 -3.75
N ILE A 146 -4.30 12.11 -4.01
CA ILE A 146 -5.31 12.48 -3.01
C ILE A 146 -6.63 11.84 -3.41
N VAL A 147 -7.22 11.08 -2.52
CA VAL A 147 -8.55 10.49 -2.68
C VAL A 147 -9.53 11.21 -1.76
N THR A 148 -10.65 11.68 -2.32
CA THR A 148 -11.65 12.46 -1.61
C THR A 148 -12.95 11.68 -1.49
N ASP A 149 -13.48 11.55 -0.27
CA ASP A 149 -14.80 11.00 0.01
C ASP A 149 -15.71 12.11 0.54
N LEU A 150 -16.97 12.10 0.10
CA LEU A 150 -17.98 13.07 0.53
C LEU A 150 -19.30 12.36 0.78
N SER A 151 -19.96 12.70 1.89
CA SER A 151 -21.33 12.25 2.12
C SER A 151 -22.17 13.30 2.82
N PHE A 152 -23.49 13.23 2.58
CA PHE A 152 -24.53 14.05 3.20
C PHE A 152 -25.51 13.16 3.94
N GLY A 153 -25.68 13.39 5.20
CA GLY A 153 -26.62 12.72 6.08
C GLY A 153 -27.80 13.63 6.46
N TYR A 154 -28.98 13.04 6.53
CA TYR A 154 -30.20 13.70 7.02
C TYR A 154 -30.90 12.83 8.03
N LYS A 155 -31.08 13.34 9.26
CA LYS A 155 -31.83 12.71 10.33
C LYS A 155 -33.31 13.03 10.15
N ALA A 156 -34.04 12.17 9.42
CA ALA A 156 -35.46 12.37 9.12
C ALA A 156 -36.33 12.30 10.39
N SER A 157 -36.02 11.34 11.28
CA SER A 157 -36.62 11.20 12.61
C SER A 157 -35.58 10.76 13.65
N GLU A 158 -35.99 10.56 14.89
CA GLU A 158 -35.09 10.00 15.92
C GLU A 158 -34.61 8.58 15.59
N SER A 159 -35.42 7.84 14.85
CA SER A 159 -35.14 6.45 14.48
C SER A 159 -34.55 6.30 13.08
N LEU A 160 -34.71 7.29 12.18
CA LEU A 160 -34.35 7.16 10.77
C LEU A 160 -33.32 8.20 10.33
N THR A 161 -32.19 7.72 9.84
CA THR A 161 -31.16 8.54 9.19
C THR A 161 -30.94 8.06 7.74
N MET A 162 -30.90 9.00 6.82
CA MET A 162 -30.63 8.79 5.40
C MET A 162 -29.26 9.39 5.08
N THR A 163 -28.43 8.66 4.34
CA THR A 163 -27.11 9.17 3.90
C THR A 163 -26.92 8.85 2.44
N ILE A 164 -26.46 9.83 1.67
CA ILE A 164 -25.99 9.65 0.30
C ILE A 164 -24.53 10.12 0.22
N GLY A 165 -23.75 9.50 -0.63
CA GLY A 165 -22.35 9.89 -0.73
C GLY A 165 -21.60 9.22 -1.87
N ALA A 166 -20.34 9.61 -1.97
CA ALA A 166 -19.38 9.04 -2.89
C ALA A 166 -18.06 8.79 -2.16
N ASN A 167 -17.54 7.58 -2.29
CA ASN A 167 -16.13 7.30 -2.03
C ASN A 167 -15.36 7.58 -3.32
N ASN A 168 -14.16 8.14 -3.17
CA ASN A 168 -13.36 8.57 -4.30
C ASN A 168 -14.15 9.48 -5.27
N LEU A 169 -14.72 10.55 -4.74
CA LEU A 169 -15.61 11.48 -5.46
C LEU A 169 -15.02 11.98 -6.78
N LEU A 170 -13.70 12.20 -6.81
CA LEU A 170 -13.00 12.76 -7.96
C LEU A 170 -12.55 11.69 -8.97
N ASP A 171 -12.91 10.42 -8.75
CA ASP A 171 -12.60 9.29 -9.64
C ASP A 171 -11.10 9.11 -9.90
N VAL A 172 -10.29 9.25 -8.85
CA VAL A 172 -8.83 9.15 -8.91
C VAL A 172 -8.43 7.68 -9.00
N TYR A 173 -7.45 7.38 -9.85
CA TYR A 173 -6.85 6.06 -10.02
C TYR A 173 -5.37 6.09 -9.68
N PRO A 174 -4.78 4.97 -9.24
CA PRO A 174 -3.32 4.82 -9.23
C PRO A 174 -2.75 4.98 -10.65
N ASP A 175 -1.47 5.28 -10.76
CA ASP A 175 -0.82 5.27 -12.07
C ASP A 175 -0.78 3.85 -12.64
N ARG A 176 -0.81 3.74 -13.96
CA ARG A 176 -0.71 2.44 -14.64
C ARG A 176 0.71 1.93 -14.60
N ALA A 177 0.86 0.63 -14.41
CA ALA A 177 2.13 -0.04 -14.52
C ALA A 177 2.65 0.00 -15.96
N ILE A 178 3.96 0.15 -16.13
CA ILE A 178 4.62 -0.06 -17.44
C ILE A 178 4.40 -1.51 -17.89
N GLU A 179 4.44 -1.76 -19.17
CA GLU A 179 4.13 -3.07 -19.76
C GLU A 179 4.98 -4.19 -19.14
N ALA A 180 6.27 -3.94 -18.90
CA ALA A 180 7.19 -4.90 -18.31
C ALA A 180 6.79 -5.33 -16.87
N ASN A 181 6.05 -4.51 -16.14
CA ASN A 181 5.56 -4.79 -14.78
C ASN A 181 4.14 -5.37 -14.75
N ARG A 182 3.45 -5.39 -15.89
CA ARG A 182 2.09 -5.93 -15.97
C ARG A 182 2.10 -7.45 -15.89
N SER A 183 1.09 -8.01 -15.21
CA SER A 183 0.88 -9.46 -15.23
C SER A 183 0.36 -9.90 -16.60
N GLU A 184 1.15 -10.65 -17.32
CA GLU A 184 0.80 -11.20 -18.65
C GLU A 184 0.35 -10.11 -19.65
N GLY A 185 0.81 -8.87 -19.47
CA GLY A 185 0.40 -7.72 -20.28
C GLY A 185 -1.07 -7.29 -20.12
N ARG A 186 -1.84 -7.90 -19.21
CA ARG A 186 -3.28 -7.72 -19.10
C ARG A 186 -3.74 -6.87 -17.94
N PHE A 187 -3.02 -6.90 -16.81
CA PHE A 187 -3.40 -6.17 -15.61
C PHE A 187 -2.65 -4.84 -15.55
N ASP A 188 -3.36 -3.75 -15.77
CA ASP A 188 -2.79 -2.41 -15.97
C ASP A 188 -2.18 -1.76 -14.73
N TRP A 189 -2.48 -2.25 -13.53
CA TRP A 189 -1.99 -1.66 -12.28
C TRP A 189 -0.99 -2.55 -11.58
N SER A 190 -0.17 -1.95 -10.70
CA SER A 190 0.73 -2.72 -9.86
C SER A 190 -0.03 -3.74 -9.00
N ARG A 191 0.51 -4.95 -8.90
CA ARG A 191 0.01 -5.98 -7.98
C ARG A 191 0.71 -5.94 -6.63
N ARG A 192 1.85 -5.27 -6.54
CA ARG A 192 2.72 -5.27 -5.37
C ARG A 192 2.68 -3.94 -4.63
N SER A 193 2.56 -2.82 -5.33
CA SER A 193 2.75 -1.45 -4.81
C SER A 193 1.49 -0.61 -4.99
N GLN A 194 0.36 -1.05 -4.43
CA GLN A 194 -0.90 -0.32 -4.51
C GLN A 194 -1.05 0.66 -3.33
N GLN A 195 -1.25 1.93 -3.65
CA GLN A 195 -1.52 2.98 -2.66
C GLN A 195 -2.96 2.91 -2.14
N PHE A 196 -3.94 2.62 -3.04
CA PHE A 196 -5.36 2.51 -2.77
C PHE A 196 -6.04 1.66 -3.85
N GLY A 197 -7.35 1.42 -3.73
CA GLY A 197 -8.09 0.55 -4.63
C GLY A 197 -8.26 1.12 -6.05
N ILE A 198 -8.39 0.22 -7.03
CA ILE A 198 -8.54 0.53 -8.46
C ILE A 198 -10.00 0.64 -8.92
N GLY A 199 -10.96 0.59 -8.00
CA GLY A 199 -12.39 0.56 -8.33
C GLY A 199 -12.97 1.91 -8.76
N GLY A 200 -12.20 3.00 -8.69
CA GLY A 200 -12.68 4.33 -9.02
C GLY A 200 -13.74 4.85 -8.05
N ARG A 201 -14.63 5.71 -8.55
CA ARG A 201 -15.73 6.31 -7.78
C ARG A 201 -16.78 5.28 -7.41
N PHE A 202 -17.21 5.30 -6.16
CA PHE A 202 -18.32 4.48 -5.66
C PHE A 202 -19.40 5.37 -5.05
N LEU A 203 -20.58 5.41 -5.68
CA LEU A 203 -21.75 6.11 -5.16
C LEU A 203 -22.56 5.19 -4.26
N PHE A 204 -23.07 5.71 -3.16
CA PHE A 204 -23.89 4.93 -2.23
C PHE A 204 -25.05 5.74 -1.65
N ALA A 205 -26.11 5.02 -1.29
CA ALA A 205 -27.18 5.48 -0.42
C ALA A 205 -27.34 4.50 0.74
N ARG A 206 -27.53 5.02 1.94
CA ARG A 206 -27.71 4.23 3.17
C ARG A 206 -28.94 4.71 3.93
N LEU A 207 -29.75 3.76 4.39
CA LEU A 207 -30.80 3.98 5.37
C LEU A 207 -30.39 3.31 6.69
N SER A 208 -30.38 4.06 7.77
CA SER A 208 -30.11 3.55 9.11
C SER A 208 -31.34 3.70 9.96
N LEU A 209 -31.88 2.57 10.44
CA LEU A 209 -33.07 2.51 11.29
C LEU A 209 -32.67 1.96 12.67
N ASN A 210 -32.90 2.75 13.72
CA ASN A 210 -32.75 2.34 15.09
C ASN A 210 -34.10 1.87 15.62
N LEU A 211 -34.23 0.57 15.85
CA LEU A 211 -35.39 -0.03 16.51
C LEU A 211 -35.18 0.08 18.01
N LYS A 212 -36.16 0.65 18.72
CA LYS A 212 -36.18 0.69 20.21
C LYS A 212 -36.78 -0.58 20.74
#